data_f9cac384d29c1e10ba8f40a4d09d5210
#
_entry.id   f9cac384d29c1e10ba8f40a4d09d5210
#
_cell.length_a   1.000
_cell.length_b   1.000
_cell.length_c   1.000
_cell.angle_alpha   90.00
_cell.angle_beta   90.00
_cell.angle_gamma   90.00
#
_symmetry.space_group_name_H-M   'P 1'
#
loop_
_entity.id
_entity.type
_entity.pdbx_description
1 polymer ?
#
loop_
_entity_poly.entity_id
_entity_poly.type
_entity_poly.pdbx_seq_one_letter_code
_entity_poly.pdbx_strand_id
1 'polypeptide(L)'
;MPSSDHSPGHNAPAPAVQPTVAAHASIALPRADWLALHHEDAIEPDLPIVDAHHHLWVLPGASYLQADLGQDLRTGHDIRATVFVDCHSHYLADGPEALRPVGETAFAAAQALAFAQTGSRTQICAAIVGWADLALGDGIEPVLERHIEAGQGRFRGIRARPTWHRDPAVHPATEGREGILRDDTARQEATRRLGAMGLSLDLWVYHTQLPDVAFLADQCPDTPMVLNHCGGPLGIGPYAGQRAQVFDAWRGHIRALAQRPNLRLKLGGLAMHRMGFGLDLADRPALSEVIANAWSPYFEVCIEAFGADRCMFESNFPVDKVGCSYPVLWNAFKHATKACSPSERTQLFSGTAARTYGIDLSLQPAS
;
A
#
# COMPACT_ATOMS: atom_id res chain seq x y z
N MET A 1 29.94 -50.92 24.02
CA MET A 1 29.54 -49.50 24.04
C MET A 1 29.87 -48.88 22.69
N PRO A 2 28.93 -48.55 21.81
CA PRO A 2 29.20 -47.78 20.61
C PRO A 2 28.93 -46.28 20.85
N SER A 3 29.87 -45.49 20.41
CA SER A 3 29.87 -44.02 20.41
C SER A 3 28.83 -43.45 19.44
N SER A 4 28.00 -42.56 19.93
CA SER A 4 27.04 -41.75 19.14
C SER A 4 27.77 -40.62 18.46
N ASP A 5 27.84 -40.66 17.16
CA ASP A 5 28.31 -39.58 16.28
C ASP A 5 27.14 -38.64 15.98
N HIS A 6 27.18 -37.40 16.50
CA HIS A 6 26.23 -36.35 16.21
C HIS A 6 26.86 -35.42 15.15
N SER A 7 26.50 -35.65 13.90
CA SER A 7 26.79 -34.70 12.81
C SER A 7 25.84 -33.50 12.90
N PRO A 8 26.34 -32.24 12.82
CA PRO A 8 25.48 -31.08 12.75
C PRO A 8 24.83 -30.93 11.36
N GLY A 9 23.50 -30.78 11.37
CA GLY A 9 22.71 -30.56 10.16
C GLY A 9 23.17 -29.32 9.37
N HIS A 10 23.48 -29.54 8.11
CA HIS A 10 23.72 -28.47 7.14
C HIS A 10 22.41 -27.74 6.90
N ASN A 11 22.33 -26.49 7.35
CA ASN A 11 21.34 -25.54 6.88
C ASN A 11 21.65 -25.23 5.41
N ALA A 12 20.85 -25.73 4.48
CA ALA A 12 20.93 -25.36 3.09
C ALA A 12 20.59 -23.84 2.96
N PRO A 13 21.36 -23.07 2.18
CA PRO A 13 21.01 -21.66 1.94
C PRO A 13 19.67 -21.57 1.23
N ALA A 14 18.85 -20.57 1.62
CA ALA A 14 17.58 -20.29 0.98
C ALA A 14 17.79 -20.06 -0.53
N PRO A 15 16.87 -20.52 -1.40
CA PRO A 15 17.02 -20.37 -2.85
C PRO A 15 17.11 -18.89 -3.24
N ALA A 16 18.05 -18.57 -4.13
CA ALA A 16 18.26 -17.23 -4.64
C ALA A 16 17.02 -16.78 -5.43
N VAL A 17 16.36 -15.71 -4.98
CA VAL A 17 15.19 -15.12 -5.62
C VAL A 17 15.65 -14.19 -6.74
N GLN A 18 15.17 -14.44 -7.97
CA GLN A 18 15.42 -13.53 -9.10
C GLN A 18 14.29 -12.48 -9.18
N PRO A 19 14.60 -11.17 -9.34
CA PRO A 19 13.58 -10.15 -9.50
C PRO A 19 12.87 -10.30 -10.85
N THR A 20 11.54 -10.21 -10.86
CA THR A 20 10.74 -10.13 -12.09
C THR A 20 10.88 -8.73 -12.70
N VAL A 21 11.71 -8.60 -13.69
CA VAL A 21 12.15 -7.32 -14.29
C VAL A 21 11.02 -6.52 -14.98
N ALA A 22 9.95 -7.18 -15.42
CA ALA A 22 8.92 -6.56 -16.26
C ALA A 22 7.97 -5.58 -15.53
N ALA A 23 7.71 -5.77 -14.25
CA ALA A 23 6.75 -4.94 -13.50
C ALA A 23 7.31 -3.59 -13.02
N HIS A 24 8.63 -3.41 -13.06
CA HIS A 24 9.32 -2.28 -12.43
C HIS A 24 9.89 -1.24 -13.39
N ALA A 25 9.78 -1.44 -14.71
CA ALA A 25 10.40 -0.59 -15.73
C ALA A 25 9.91 0.88 -15.72
N SER A 26 8.91 1.25 -14.93
CA SER A 26 8.35 2.60 -14.84
C SER A 26 8.41 3.23 -13.45
N ILE A 27 9.09 2.62 -12.48
CA ILE A 27 9.21 3.19 -11.13
C ILE A 27 10.37 4.19 -11.13
N ALA A 28 10.05 5.48 -10.92
CA ALA A 28 11.07 6.49 -10.67
C ALA A 28 11.77 6.21 -9.34
N LEU A 29 13.09 6.36 -9.30
CA LEU A 29 13.87 6.15 -8.09
C LEU A 29 13.99 7.45 -7.27
N PRO A 30 13.94 7.39 -5.94
CA PRO A 30 14.18 8.53 -5.08
C PRO A 30 15.58 9.11 -5.27
N ARG A 31 15.68 10.43 -5.27
CA ARG A 31 16.96 11.17 -5.38
C ARG A 31 17.37 11.65 -3.98
N ALA A 32 18.27 10.93 -3.35
CA ALA A 32 18.67 11.21 -1.97
C ALA A 32 19.30 12.60 -1.78
N ASP A 33 20.14 13.05 -2.72
CA ASP A 33 20.76 14.37 -2.77
C ASP A 33 19.71 15.49 -2.90
N TRP A 34 18.70 15.29 -3.75
CA TRP A 34 17.62 16.23 -3.92
C TRP A 34 16.73 16.29 -2.67
N LEU A 35 16.37 15.16 -2.07
CA LEU A 35 15.60 15.10 -0.84
C LEU A 35 16.31 15.81 0.32
N ALA A 36 17.65 15.73 0.38
CA ALA A 36 18.47 16.40 1.40
C ALA A 36 18.46 17.94 1.30
N LEU A 37 17.97 18.53 0.18
CA LEU A 37 17.84 19.99 0.06
C LEU A 37 16.74 20.59 0.95
N HIS A 38 15.89 19.74 1.56
CA HIS A 38 14.84 20.18 2.46
C HIS A 38 14.64 19.22 3.62
N HIS A 39 14.62 19.78 4.82
CA HIS A 39 14.37 19.03 6.06
C HIS A 39 13.31 19.77 6.88
N GLU A 40 12.44 18.98 7.52
CA GLU A 40 11.46 19.47 8.51
C GLU A 40 11.51 18.55 9.72
N ASP A 41 11.41 19.14 10.91
CA ASP A 41 11.14 18.41 12.14
C ASP A 41 9.68 17.89 12.13
N ALA A 42 9.45 16.76 12.77
CA ALA A 42 8.11 16.21 12.91
C ALA A 42 7.22 17.13 13.75
N ILE A 43 6.11 17.59 13.17
CA ILE A 43 5.05 18.26 13.95
C ILE A 43 4.21 17.23 14.69
N GLU A 44 3.72 17.56 15.90
CA GLU A 44 2.95 16.63 16.75
C GLU A 44 3.60 15.24 16.81
N PRO A 45 4.83 15.13 17.32
CA PRO A 45 5.62 13.89 17.28
C PRO A 45 4.98 12.73 18.05
N ASP A 46 4.10 13.02 19.02
CA ASP A 46 3.45 12.01 19.88
C ASP A 46 2.13 11.45 19.29
N LEU A 47 1.68 11.94 18.11
CA LEU A 47 0.48 11.39 17.47
C LEU A 47 0.78 9.98 16.92
N PRO A 48 0.13 8.91 17.44
CA PRO A 48 0.41 7.56 16.98
C PRO A 48 -0.01 7.33 15.52
N ILE A 49 0.88 6.71 14.75
CA ILE A 49 0.69 6.45 13.32
C ILE A 49 0.81 4.96 13.02
N VAL A 50 -0.11 4.45 12.21
CA VAL A 50 0.02 3.21 11.45
C VAL A 50 0.12 3.58 9.98
N ASP A 51 1.29 3.38 9.40
CA ASP A 51 1.47 3.57 7.96
C ASP A 51 0.79 2.43 7.19
N ALA A 52 -0.35 2.75 6.56
CA ALA A 52 -1.23 1.74 5.99
C ALA A 52 -0.73 1.17 4.64
N HIS A 53 0.43 1.61 4.12
CA HIS A 53 0.93 1.13 2.84
C HIS A 53 2.40 1.50 2.62
N HIS A 54 3.27 0.53 2.59
CA HIS A 54 4.63 0.66 2.10
C HIS A 54 5.05 -0.59 1.33
N HIS A 55 6.20 -0.48 0.65
CA HIS A 55 6.82 -1.58 -0.08
C HIS A 55 8.24 -1.83 0.41
N LEU A 56 8.74 -3.04 0.18
CA LEU A 56 10.14 -3.40 0.35
C LEU A 56 10.56 -4.16 -0.91
N TRP A 57 11.68 -3.76 -1.53
CA TRP A 57 12.13 -4.38 -2.78
C TRP A 57 13.64 -4.36 -2.98
N VAL A 58 14.10 -5.21 -3.87
CA VAL A 58 15.41 -5.12 -4.52
C VAL A 58 15.18 -5.05 -6.01
N LEU A 59 15.49 -3.90 -6.62
CA LEU A 59 15.36 -3.65 -8.04
C LEU A 59 16.77 -3.46 -8.67
N PRO A 60 16.93 -3.61 -10.00
CA PRO A 60 18.16 -3.23 -10.66
C PRO A 60 18.54 -1.78 -10.36
N GLY A 61 19.66 -1.58 -9.67
CA GLY A 61 20.17 -0.26 -9.31
C GLY A 61 19.55 0.40 -8.09
N ALA A 62 18.57 -0.22 -7.40
CA ALA A 62 17.99 0.32 -6.19
C ALA A 62 17.47 -0.78 -5.26
N SER A 63 17.64 -0.57 -3.96
CA SER A 63 17.00 -1.38 -2.93
C SER A 63 16.32 -0.49 -1.90
N TYR A 64 15.24 -0.98 -1.32
CA TYR A 64 14.59 -0.38 -0.16
C TYR A 64 14.11 -1.53 0.73
N LEU A 65 14.85 -1.76 1.80
CA LEU A 65 14.64 -2.87 2.72
C LEU A 65 14.33 -2.36 4.13
N GLN A 66 14.19 -3.28 5.09
CA GLN A 66 13.87 -2.94 6.48
C GLN A 66 14.85 -1.92 7.10
N ALA A 67 16.11 -1.90 6.68
CA ALA A 67 17.10 -0.94 7.16
C ALA A 67 16.83 0.48 6.62
N ASP A 68 16.46 0.60 5.34
CA ASP A 68 16.15 1.88 4.69
C ASP A 68 14.83 2.44 5.22
N LEU A 69 13.79 1.59 5.31
CA LEU A 69 12.53 1.95 5.96
C LEU A 69 12.79 2.38 7.41
N GLY A 70 13.64 1.66 8.15
CA GLY A 70 14.01 2.01 9.52
C GLY A 70 14.68 3.38 9.65
N GLN A 71 15.38 3.88 8.63
CA GLN A 71 15.89 5.25 8.61
C GLN A 71 14.74 6.26 8.49
N ASP A 72 13.80 6.03 7.58
CA ASP A 72 12.62 6.88 7.41
C ASP A 72 11.75 6.91 8.67
N LEU A 73 11.55 5.76 9.32
CA LEU A 73 10.73 5.65 10.55
C LEU A 73 11.33 6.42 11.75
N ARG A 74 12.65 6.65 11.78
CA ARG A 74 13.34 7.38 12.87
C ARG A 74 13.36 8.89 12.68
N THR A 75 12.54 9.46 11.81
CA THR A 75 12.52 10.89 11.48
C THR A 75 11.63 11.73 12.40
N GLY A 76 11.26 11.23 13.57
CA GLY A 76 10.63 11.99 14.65
C GLY A 76 9.12 11.78 14.80
N HIS A 77 8.44 11.08 13.90
CA HIS A 77 7.03 10.68 14.07
C HIS A 77 6.89 9.39 14.88
N ASP A 78 5.79 9.25 15.64
CA ASP A 78 5.46 8.05 16.41
C ASP A 78 4.83 6.96 15.53
N ILE A 79 5.64 6.34 14.68
CA ILE A 79 5.19 5.24 13.83
C ILE A 79 5.12 3.96 14.64
N ARG A 80 3.92 3.49 14.94
CA ARG A 80 3.66 2.29 15.76
C ARG A 80 3.74 1.01 14.95
N ALA A 81 3.17 1.02 13.74
CA ALA A 81 3.13 -0.14 12.87
C ALA A 81 3.11 0.27 11.41
N THR A 82 3.45 -0.69 10.51
CA THR A 82 3.33 -0.49 9.08
C THR A 82 2.66 -1.68 8.41
N VAL A 83 1.99 -1.45 7.28
CA VAL A 83 1.39 -2.47 6.43
C VAL A 83 2.22 -2.63 5.17
N PHE A 84 2.81 -3.80 4.98
CA PHE A 84 3.46 -4.15 3.73
C PHE A 84 2.40 -4.48 2.66
N VAL A 85 2.60 -3.94 1.46
CA VAL A 85 1.74 -4.26 0.31
C VAL A 85 2.61 -4.78 -0.82
N ASP A 86 2.13 -5.80 -1.55
CA ASP A 86 2.84 -6.43 -2.66
C ASP A 86 3.39 -5.40 -3.66
N CYS A 87 4.52 -5.71 -4.26
CA CYS A 87 5.12 -4.92 -5.33
C CYS A 87 5.74 -5.78 -6.43
N HIS A 88 5.35 -7.05 -6.52
CA HIS A 88 5.87 -8.07 -7.44
C HIS A 88 7.38 -8.28 -7.30
N SER A 89 7.86 -8.28 -6.07
CA SER A 89 9.25 -8.54 -5.70
C SER A 89 9.36 -9.90 -5.00
N HIS A 90 10.54 -10.52 -5.03
CA HIS A 90 10.83 -11.75 -4.26
C HIS A 90 9.87 -12.93 -4.50
N TYR A 91 9.28 -13.04 -5.69
CA TYR A 91 8.51 -14.21 -6.07
C TYR A 91 9.41 -15.46 -6.13
N LEU A 92 8.87 -16.63 -5.81
CA LEU A 92 9.60 -17.89 -5.95
C LEU A 92 10.02 -18.08 -7.41
N ALA A 93 11.26 -18.48 -7.62
CA ALA A 93 11.79 -18.75 -8.96
C ALA A 93 11.16 -19.99 -9.59
N ASP A 94 10.85 -20.99 -8.77
CA ASP A 94 10.38 -22.30 -9.16
C ASP A 94 9.01 -22.63 -8.55
N GLY A 95 8.41 -23.73 -9.01
CA GLY A 95 7.13 -24.23 -8.55
C GLY A 95 5.93 -23.72 -9.37
N PRO A 96 4.71 -24.09 -8.98
CA PRO A 96 3.49 -23.66 -9.65
C PRO A 96 3.40 -22.13 -9.72
N GLU A 97 3.07 -21.60 -10.89
CA GLU A 97 3.03 -20.14 -11.14
C GLU A 97 2.14 -19.41 -10.14
N ALA A 98 0.97 -19.95 -9.86
CA ALA A 98 0.01 -19.37 -8.90
C ALA A 98 0.57 -19.23 -7.47
N LEU A 99 1.57 -20.05 -7.10
CA LEU A 99 2.19 -20.03 -5.77
C LEU A 99 3.45 -19.16 -5.70
N ARG A 100 4.02 -18.72 -6.81
CA ARG A 100 5.24 -17.91 -6.81
C ARG A 100 5.13 -16.62 -5.98
N PRO A 101 4.00 -15.90 -5.96
CA PRO A 101 3.82 -14.70 -5.16
C PRO A 101 3.94 -14.91 -3.64
N VAL A 102 3.74 -16.15 -3.17
CA VAL A 102 3.90 -16.51 -1.73
C VAL A 102 5.32 -16.19 -1.23
N GLY A 103 6.32 -16.22 -2.12
CA GLY A 103 7.70 -15.82 -1.81
C GLY A 103 7.81 -14.38 -1.30
N GLU A 104 7.05 -13.46 -1.85
CA GLU A 104 7.04 -12.06 -1.40
C GLU A 104 6.42 -11.93 0.00
N THR A 105 5.37 -12.69 0.32
CA THR A 105 4.80 -12.73 1.67
C THR A 105 5.79 -13.28 2.69
N ALA A 106 6.49 -14.37 2.35
CA ALA A 106 7.55 -14.94 3.21
C ALA A 106 8.70 -13.95 3.42
N PHE A 107 9.10 -13.24 2.35
CA PHE A 107 10.11 -12.19 2.41
C PHE A 107 9.69 -11.06 3.36
N ALA A 108 8.48 -10.52 3.22
CA ALA A 108 7.98 -9.44 4.09
C ALA A 108 7.93 -9.87 5.57
N ALA A 109 7.50 -11.12 5.84
CA ALA A 109 7.51 -11.68 7.19
C ALA A 109 8.94 -11.78 7.75
N ALA A 110 9.91 -12.21 6.93
CA ALA A 110 11.32 -12.26 7.33
C ALA A 110 11.90 -10.87 7.60
N GLN A 111 11.56 -9.84 6.80
CA GLN A 111 11.96 -8.45 7.05
C GLN A 111 11.40 -7.93 8.38
N ALA A 112 10.15 -8.26 8.73
CA ALA A 112 9.55 -7.91 10.02
C ALA A 112 10.33 -8.52 11.19
N LEU A 113 10.68 -9.80 11.09
CA LEU A 113 11.45 -10.50 12.13
C LEU A 113 12.87 -9.92 12.29
N ALA A 114 13.55 -9.64 11.18
CA ALA A 114 14.87 -9.03 11.19
C ALA A 114 14.85 -7.63 11.81
N PHE A 115 13.83 -6.82 11.52
CA PHE A 115 13.70 -5.48 12.09
C PHE A 115 13.40 -5.53 13.59
N ALA A 116 12.60 -6.48 14.06
CA ALA A 116 12.31 -6.64 15.49
C ALA A 116 13.59 -6.88 16.33
N GLN A 117 14.64 -7.49 15.74
CA GLN A 117 15.93 -7.69 16.40
C GLN A 117 16.68 -6.36 16.65
N THR A 118 16.27 -5.26 16.03
CA THR A 118 16.91 -3.94 16.27
C THR A 118 16.47 -3.27 17.57
N GLY A 119 15.50 -3.83 18.28
CA GLY A 119 14.91 -3.23 19.49
C GLY A 119 14.00 -2.03 19.20
N SER A 120 13.63 -1.78 17.94
CA SER A 120 12.68 -0.73 17.59
C SER A 120 11.28 -1.02 18.16
N ARG A 121 10.60 0.04 18.60
CA ARG A 121 9.19 -0.05 19.04
C ARG A 121 8.19 -0.17 17.87
N THR A 122 8.61 0.18 16.66
CA THR A 122 7.77 0.10 15.48
C THR A 122 7.65 -1.35 15.00
N GLN A 123 6.43 -1.81 14.75
CA GLN A 123 6.16 -3.12 14.16
C GLN A 123 6.10 -2.97 12.63
N ILE A 124 7.21 -3.13 11.91
CA ILE A 124 7.15 -3.09 10.44
C ILE A 124 6.48 -4.36 9.90
N CYS A 125 5.80 -4.24 8.75
CA CYS A 125 5.03 -5.34 8.15
C CYS A 125 4.15 -6.05 9.20
N ALA A 126 3.56 -5.28 10.14
CA ALA A 126 2.63 -5.81 11.14
C ALA A 126 1.43 -6.49 10.48
N ALA A 127 1.06 -6.03 9.31
CA ALA A 127 0.16 -6.69 8.37
C ALA A 127 0.83 -6.80 7.00
N ILE A 128 0.47 -7.85 6.25
CA ILE A 128 0.97 -8.13 4.91
C ILE A 128 -0.23 -8.30 3.98
N VAL A 129 -0.25 -7.51 2.92
CA VAL A 129 -1.18 -7.61 1.79
C VAL A 129 -0.35 -8.12 0.60
N GLY A 130 -0.53 -9.37 0.24
CA GLY A 130 0.20 -10.05 -0.85
C GLY A 130 -0.46 -9.88 -2.20
N TRP A 131 -0.14 -10.77 -3.14
CA TRP A 131 -0.78 -10.85 -4.45
C TRP A 131 -1.16 -12.30 -4.78
N ALA A 132 -2.35 -12.47 -5.35
CA ALA A 132 -2.77 -13.71 -5.97
C ALA A 132 -3.62 -13.40 -7.21
N ASP A 133 -3.60 -14.29 -8.21
CA ASP A 133 -4.39 -14.06 -9.42
C ASP A 133 -5.88 -14.31 -9.15
N LEU A 134 -6.67 -13.26 -9.17
CA LEU A 134 -8.13 -13.34 -9.05
C LEU A 134 -8.80 -14.12 -10.20
N ALA A 135 -8.13 -14.32 -11.33
CA ALA A 135 -8.66 -15.14 -12.43
C ALA A 135 -8.77 -16.63 -12.07
N LEU A 136 -8.18 -17.06 -10.96
CA LEU A 136 -8.34 -18.42 -10.42
C LEU A 136 -9.76 -18.71 -9.92
N GLY A 137 -10.60 -17.69 -9.74
CA GLY A 137 -11.96 -17.87 -9.21
C GLY A 137 -11.95 -18.57 -7.84
N ASP A 138 -12.83 -19.53 -7.66
CA ASP A 138 -12.88 -20.36 -6.43
C ASP A 138 -11.59 -21.15 -6.18
N GLY A 139 -10.79 -21.42 -7.22
CA GLY A 139 -9.49 -22.09 -7.13
C GLY A 139 -8.40 -21.27 -6.43
N ILE A 140 -8.67 -20.05 -6.01
CA ILE A 140 -7.71 -19.18 -5.31
C ILE A 140 -7.42 -19.65 -3.87
N GLU A 141 -8.33 -20.37 -3.23
CA GLU A 141 -8.26 -20.75 -1.81
C GLU A 141 -6.93 -21.42 -1.42
N PRO A 142 -6.43 -22.45 -2.12
CA PRO A 142 -5.14 -23.04 -1.78
C PRO A 142 -3.95 -22.08 -1.85
N VAL A 143 -4.02 -21.07 -2.72
CA VAL A 143 -2.99 -20.03 -2.81
C VAL A 143 -3.04 -19.12 -1.58
N LEU A 144 -4.25 -18.73 -1.15
CA LEU A 144 -4.46 -17.91 0.05
C LEU A 144 -4.00 -18.63 1.31
N GLU A 145 -4.26 -19.93 1.43
CA GLU A 145 -3.76 -20.77 2.55
C GLU A 145 -2.23 -20.72 2.63
N ARG A 146 -1.53 -20.83 1.49
CA ARG A 146 -0.08 -20.73 1.46
C ARG A 146 0.43 -19.33 1.84
N HIS A 147 -0.27 -18.28 1.48
CA HIS A 147 0.03 -16.94 1.96
C HIS A 147 -0.18 -16.79 3.47
N ILE A 148 -1.27 -17.33 4.03
CA ILE A 148 -1.54 -17.33 5.47
C ILE A 148 -0.40 -18.01 6.22
N GLU A 149 0.04 -19.18 5.76
CA GLU A 149 1.18 -19.93 6.33
C GLU A 149 2.47 -19.10 6.26
N ALA A 150 2.81 -18.60 5.07
CA ALA A 150 4.04 -17.82 4.83
C ALA A 150 4.07 -16.50 5.59
N GLY A 151 2.92 -15.89 5.81
CA GLY A 151 2.77 -14.61 6.51
C GLY A 151 2.94 -14.70 8.03
N GLN A 152 3.03 -15.90 8.62
CA GLN A 152 3.29 -16.11 10.05
C GLN A 152 2.38 -15.26 10.95
N GLY A 153 1.08 -15.28 10.69
CA GLY A 153 0.07 -14.53 11.42
C GLY A 153 -0.06 -13.04 11.01
N ARG A 154 0.67 -12.57 9.99
CA ARG A 154 0.62 -11.19 9.49
C ARG A 154 -0.18 -11.02 8.20
N PHE A 155 -0.44 -12.08 7.45
CA PHE A 155 -1.18 -12.00 6.20
C PHE A 155 -2.64 -11.56 6.46
N ARG A 156 -3.13 -10.56 5.70
CA ARG A 156 -4.47 -9.98 5.89
C ARG A 156 -5.30 -9.90 4.62
N GLY A 157 -4.71 -10.10 3.47
CA GLY A 157 -5.40 -10.01 2.20
C GLY A 157 -4.46 -9.94 1.02
N ILE A 158 -5.03 -9.64 -0.14
CA ILE A 158 -4.27 -9.43 -1.37
C ILE A 158 -4.55 -8.06 -1.96
N ARG A 159 -3.65 -7.57 -2.81
CA ARG A 159 -3.87 -6.41 -3.64
C ARG A 159 -4.04 -6.81 -5.10
N ALA A 160 -5.12 -6.32 -5.74
CA ALA A 160 -5.27 -6.35 -7.19
C ALA A 160 -4.96 -4.96 -7.77
N ARG A 161 -4.27 -4.95 -8.91
CA ARG A 161 -3.91 -3.73 -9.66
C ARG A 161 -4.48 -3.77 -11.07
N PRO A 162 -5.82 -3.84 -11.24
CA PRO A 162 -6.47 -3.89 -12.54
C PRO A 162 -6.48 -2.51 -13.21
N THR A 163 -5.45 -1.68 -12.96
CA THR A 163 -5.33 -0.37 -13.58
C THR A 163 -5.35 -0.50 -15.09
N TRP A 164 -6.18 0.29 -15.73
CA TRP A 164 -6.30 0.33 -17.17
C TRP A 164 -6.66 1.73 -17.67
N HIS A 165 -6.09 2.11 -18.79
CA HIS A 165 -6.48 3.30 -19.51
C HIS A 165 -6.21 3.10 -21.01
N ARG A 166 -7.12 3.57 -21.88
CA ARG A 166 -6.99 3.46 -23.34
C ARG A 166 -5.81 4.23 -23.91
N ASP A 167 -5.39 5.30 -23.24
CA ASP A 167 -4.26 6.12 -23.66
C ASP A 167 -2.97 5.55 -23.05
N PRO A 168 -2.01 5.09 -23.90
CA PRO A 168 -0.74 4.51 -23.42
C PRO A 168 0.17 5.53 -22.71
N ALA A 169 -0.06 6.85 -22.88
CA ALA A 169 0.64 7.88 -22.13
C ALA A 169 0.28 7.87 -20.64
N VAL A 170 -0.89 7.34 -20.29
CA VAL A 170 -1.32 7.14 -18.90
C VAL A 170 -0.81 5.81 -18.37
N HIS A 171 -0.89 4.78 -19.19
CA HIS A 171 -0.62 3.42 -18.74
C HIS A 171 -0.02 2.57 -19.87
N PRO A 172 1.29 2.33 -19.84
CA PRO A 172 1.88 1.29 -20.69
C PRO A 172 1.30 -0.07 -20.27
N ALA A 173 0.87 -0.86 -21.24
CA ALA A 173 0.14 -2.12 -21.09
C ALA A 173 0.54 -2.96 -19.86
N THR A 174 -0.44 -3.28 -19.04
CA THR A 174 -0.30 -4.11 -17.83
C THR A 174 -1.49 -5.08 -17.70
N GLU A 175 -1.70 -5.62 -16.51
CA GLU A 175 -2.68 -6.66 -16.20
C GLU A 175 -4.15 -6.23 -16.39
N GLY A 176 -4.42 -4.92 -16.44
CA GLY A 176 -5.77 -4.38 -16.55
C GLY A 176 -6.30 -4.36 -17.98
N ARG A 177 -7.61 -4.55 -18.14
CA ARG A 177 -8.38 -4.27 -19.34
C ARG A 177 -9.65 -3.50 -18.99
N GLU A 178 -10.29 -2.88 -19.98
CA GLU A 178 -11.57 -2.22 -19.77
C GLU A 178 -12.59 -3.20 -19.17
N GLY A 179 -13.32 -2.78 -18.15
CA GLY A 179 -14.39 -3.55 -17.53
C GLY A 179 -13.97 -4.81 -16.75
N ILE A 180 -12.68 -5.07 -16.54
CA ILE A 180 -12.20 -6.32 -15.93
C ILE A 180 -12.83 -6.65 -14.55
N LEU A 181 -13.12 -5.65 -13.73
CA LEU A 181 -13.79 -5.84 -12.43
C LEU A 181 -15.28 -6.12 -12.55
N ARG A 182 -15.88 -5.78 -13.69
CA ARG A 182 -17.31 -5.93 -13.94
C ARG A 182 -17.64 -7.21 -14.70
N ASP A 183 -16.81 -7.53 -15.71
CA ASP A 183 -17.13 -8.54 -16.71
C ASP A 183 -16.51 -9.91 -16.40
N ASP A 184 -15.63 -9.99 -15.40
CA ASP A 184 -14.89 -11.19 -15.05
C ASP A 184 -15.49 -11.86 -13.81
N THR A 185 -16.31 -12.89 -14.02
CA THR A 185 -17.01 -13.62 -12.94
C THR A 185 -16.03 -14.37 -12.04
N ALA A 186 -14.93 -14.90 -12.58
CA ALA A 186 -13.91 -15.58 -11.77
C ALA A 186 -13.30 -14.62 -10.74
N ARG A 187 -13.04 -13.36 -11.13
CA ARG A 187 -12.54 -12.35 -10.18
C ARG A 187 -13.54 -12.03 -9.07
N GLN A 188 -14.84 -12.03 -9.38
CA GLN A 188 -15.88 -11.85 -8.38
C GLN A 188 -15.97 -13.06 -7.43
N GLU A 189 -15.82 -14.28 -7.94
CA GLU A 189 -15.77 -15.52 -7.14
C GLU A 189 -14.57 -15.51 -6.21
N ALA A 190 -13.37 -15.24 -6.72
CA ALA A 190 -12.16 -15.09 -5.92
C ALA A 190 -12.31 -14.00 -4.84
N THR A 191 -12.96 -12.89 -5.17
CA THR A 191 -13.21 -11.80 -4.22
C THR A 191 -14.15 -12.25 -3.09
N ARG A 192 -15.21 -12.99 -3.39
CA ARG A 192 -16.09 -13.57 -2.36
C ARG A 192 -15.34 -14.59 -1.49
N ARG A 193 -14.43 -15.38 -2.09
CA ARG A 193 -13.61 -16.33 -1.36
C ARG A 193 -12.69 -15.65 -0.35
N LEU A 194 -12.10 -14.49 -0.70
CA LEU A 194 -11.35 -13.67 0.26
C LEU A 194 -12.20 -13.30 1.48
N GLY A 195 -13.41 -12.78 1.26
CA GLY A 195 -14.32 -12.42 2.35
C GLY A 195 -14.68 -13.60 3.23
N ALA A 196 -14.98 -14.77 2.63
CA ALA A 196 -15.29 -16.00 3.35
C ALA A 196 -14.12 -16.50 4.23
N MET A 197 -12.87 -16.18 3.84
CA MET A 197 -11.66 -16.49 4.62
C MET A 197 -11.25 -15.37 5.59
N GLY A 198 -12.05 -14.30 5.73
CA GLY A 198 -11.75 -13.14 6.59
C GLY A 198 -10.59 -12.28 6.08
N LEU A 199 -10.32 -12.33 4.78
CA LEU A 199 -9.26 -11.57 4.12
C LEU A 199 -9.82 -10.34 3.40
N SER A 200 -8.99 -9.30 3.25
CA SER A 200 -9.34 -8.09 2.50
C SER A 200 -8.86 -8.13 1.04
N LEU A 201 -9.51 -7.32 0.21
CA LEU A 201 -9.06 -7.00 -1.14
C LEU A 201 -8.67 -5.52 -1.22
N ASP A 202 -7.38 -5.24 -1.34
CA ASP A 202 -6.87 -3.92 -1.68
C ASP A 202 -6.96 -3.69 -3.19
N LEU A 203 -7.43 -2.53 -3.62
CA LEU A 203 -7.66 -2.21 -5.03
C LEU A 203 -6.90 -0.95 -5.43
N TRP A 204 -5.97 -1.09 -6.39
CA TRP A 204 -5.33 0.02 -7.06
C TRP A 204 -5.90 0.21 -8.46
N VAL A 205 -6.65 1.30 -8.66
CA VAL A 205 -7.32 1.66 -9.91
C VAL A 205 -7.17 3.16 -10.20
N TYR A 206 -7.45 3.59 -11.41
CA TYR A 206 -7.57 5.01 -11.75
C TYR A 206 -8.99 5.51 -11.51
N HIS A 207 -9.14 6.83 -11.35
CA HIS A 207 -10.43 7.46 -11.10
C HIS A 207 -11.51 7.11 -12.14
N THR A 208 -11.12 6.81 -13.37
CA THR A 208 -12.03 6.38 -14.44
C THR A 208 -12.64 4.99 -14.23
N GLN A 209 -12.02 4.17 -13.34
CA GLN A 209 -12.46 2.80 -13.05
C GLN A 209 -13.24 2.72 -11.71
N LEU A 210 -13.44 3.84 -11.00
CA LEU A 210 -14.18 3.84 -9.72
C LEU A 210 -15.61 3.30 -9.83
N PRO A 211 -16.36 3.49 -10.93
CA PRO A 211 -17.65 2.82 -11.12
C PRO A 211 -17.56 1.30 -11.14
N ASP A 212 -16.46 0.73 -11.64
CA ASP A 212 -16.26 -0.73 -11.67
C ASP A 212 -15.94 -1.28 -10.26
N VAL A 213 -15.24 -0.48 -9.44
CA VAL A 213 -15.04 -0.80 -8.01
C VAL A 213 -16.37 -0.81 -7.27
N ALA A 214 -17.27 0.16 -7.55
CA ALA A 214 -18.60 0.19 -6.97
C ALA A 214 -19.39 -1.07 -7.34
N PHE A 215 -19.35 -1.47 -8.60
CA PHE A 215 -19.99 -2.70 -9.06
C PHE A 215 -19.44 -3.94 -8.31
N LEU A 216 -18.11 -4.09 -8.24
CA LEU A 216 -17.51 -5.23 -7.55
C LEU A 216 -17.89 -5.25 -6.06
N ALA A 217 -17.90 -4.10 -5.40
CA ALA A 217 -18.29 -3.99 -3.99
C ALA A 217 -19.76 -4.40 -3.75
N ASP A 218 -20.65 -4.07 -4.69
CA ASP A 218 -22.06 -4.48 -4.67
C ASP A 218 -22.23 -6.00 -4.90
N GLN A 219 -21.37 -6.62 -5.75
CA GLN A 219 -21.37 -8.06 -6.00
C GLN A 219 -20.75 -8.90 -4.88
N CYS A 220 -19.94 -8.29 -4.02
CA CYS A 220 -19.19 -8.95 -2.95
C CYS A 220 -19.35 -8.19 -1.63
N PRO A 221 -20.58 -8.04 -1.09
CA PRO A 221 -20.86 -7.16 0.05
C PRO A 221 -20.18 -7.59 1.36
N ASP A 222 -19.90 -8.88 1.50
CA ASP A 222 -19.27 -9.45 2.70
C ASP A 222 -17.73 -9.40 2.66
N THR A 223 -17.14 -8.95 1.55
CA THR A 223 -15.68 -8.85 1.42
C THR A 223 -15.22 -7.45 1.79
N PRO A 224 -14.37 -7.28 2.82
CA PRO A 224 -13.73 -6.00 3.10
C PRO A 224 -12.83 -5.58 1.94
N MET A 225 -13.07 -4.40 1.37
CA MET A 225 -12.26 -3.84 0.29
C MET A 225 -11.60 -2.54 0.71
N VAL A 226 -10.38 -2.30 0.23
CA VAL A 226 -9.62 -1.08 0.53
C VAL A 226 -9.17 -0.42 -0.77
N LEU A 227 -9.75 0.73 -1.09
CA LEU A 227 -9.34 1.54 -2.24
C LEU A 227 -8.03 2.24 -1.94
N ASN A 228 -6.99 2.01 -2.73
CA ASN A 228 -5.68 2.61 -2.54
C ASN A 228 -5.59 4.02 -3.18
N HIS A 229 -4.69 4.86 -2.66
CA HIS A 229 -4.18 6.08 -3.28
C HIS A 229 -5.27 7.07 -3.70
N CYS A 230 -6.20 7.35 -2.78
CA CYS A 230 -7.34 8.26 -3.04
C CYS A 230 -8.14 7.89 -4.31
N GLY A 231 -8.12 6.62 -4.74
CA GLY A 231 -8.80 6.20 -5.97
C GLY A 231 -8.18 6.75 -7.25
N GLY A 232 -6.90 7.09 -7.25
CA GLY A 232 -6.08 7.36 -8.43
C GLY A 232 -6.51 8.53 -9.32
N PRO A 233 -6.63 9.77 -8.81
CA PRO A 233 -6.99 10.94 -9.63
C PRO A 233 -5.84 11.29 -10.60
N LEU A 234 -5.96 10.92 -11.86
CA LEU A 234 -4.94 11.14 -12.90
C LEU A 234 -4.73 12.62 -13.20
N GLY A 235 -3.47 13.01 -13.49
CA GLY A 235 -3.09 14.36 -13.87
C GLY A 235 -2.10 14.44 -15.04
N ILE A 236 -1.91 13.34 -15.77
CA ILE A 236 -1.01 13.25 -16.94
C ILE A 236 -1.77 12.82 -18.20
N GLY A 237 -1.10 12.82 -19.34
CA GLY A 237 -1.69 12.44 -20.63
C GLY A 237 -2.90 13.33 -20.95
N PRO A 238 -4.06 12.75 -21.29
CA PRO A 238 -5.27 13.51 -21.62
C PRO A 238 -5.82 14.35 -20.45
N TYR A 239 -5.32 14.14 -19.24
CA TYR A 239 -5.73 14.85 -18.02
C TYR A 239 -4.79 15.98 -17.62
N ALA A 240 -3.67 16.14 -18.33
CA ALA A 240 -2.74 17.24 -18.08
C ALA A 240 -3.45 18.60 -18.25
N GLY A 241 -3.33 19.47 -17.23
CA GLY A 241 -4.02 20.78 -17.22
C GLY A 241 -5.52 20.73 -16.97
N GLN A 242 -6.12 19.55 -16.76
CA GLN A 242 -7.57 19.39 -16.55
C GLN A 242 -7.94 19.04 -15.10
N ARG A 243 -7.14 19.47 -14.14
CA ARG A 243 -7.30 19.08 -12.73
C ARG A 243 -8.69 19.35 -12.17
N ALA A 244 -9.33 20.47 -12.52
CA ALA A 244 -10.67 20.81 -12.03
C ALA A 244 -11.72 19.80 -12.52
N GLN A 245 -11.69 19.47 -13.82
CA GLN A 245 -12.63 18.51 -14.42
C GLN A 245 -12.41 17.08 -13.84
N VAL A 246 -11.15 16.66 -13.69
CA VAL A 246 -10.81 15.38 -13.06
C VAL A 246 -11.30 15.35 -11.62
N PHE A 247 -11.06 16.40 -10.86
CA PHE A 247 -11.49 16.51 -9.47
C PHE A 247 -13.01 16.40 -9.33
N ASP A 248 -13.78 17.08 -10.17
CA ASP A 248 -15.24 17.04 -10.13
C ASP A 248 -15.80 15.65 -10.46
N ALA A 249 -15.27 14.99 -11.50
CA ALA A 249 -15.65 13.62 -11.85
C ALA A 249 -15.26 12.63 -10.74
N TRP A 250 -14.02 12.68 -10.27
CA TRP A 250 -13.50 11.87 -9.19
C TRP A 250 -14.32 12.04 -7.89
N ARG A 251 -14.61 13.27 -7.49
CA ARG A 251 -15.42 13.59 -6.30
C ARG A 251 -16.80 12.93 -6.37
N GLY A 252 -17.44 12.97 -7.52
CA GLY A 252 -18.72 12.29 -7.75
C GLY A 252 -18.63 10.78 -7.52
N HIS A 253 -17.58 10.15 -8.03
CA HIS A 253 -17.34 8.71 -7.87
C HIS A 253 -16.98 8.33 -6.43
N ILE A 254 -16.14 9.12 -5.74
CA ILE A 254 -15.79 8.90 -4.31
C ILE A 254 -17.05 8.93 -3.44
N ARG A 255 -17.93 9.92 -3.63
CA ARG A 255 -19.20 10.01 -2.89
C ARG A 255 -20.12 8.82 -3.17
N ALA A 256 -20.16 8.35 -4.41
CA ALA A 256 -20.91 7.16 -4.76
C ALA A 256 -20.34 5.89 -4.09
N LEU A 257 -19.01 5.71 -4.11
CA LEU A 257 -18.32 4.59 -3.48
C LEU A 257 -18.58 4.52 -1.96
N ALA A 258 -18.62 5.66 -1.31
CA ALA A 258 -18.81 5.77 0.14
C ALA A 258 -20.14 5.18 0.65
N GLN A 259 -21.12 4.97 -0.24
CA GLN A 259 -22.40 4.30 0.10
C GLN A 259 -22.23 2.79 0.35
N ARG A 260 -21.08 2.19 0.07
CA ARG A 260 -20.77 0.78 0.29
C ARG A 260 -20.06 0.60 1.64
N PRO A 261 -20.69 -0.06 2.63
CA PRO A 261 -20.11 -0.18 3.97
C PRO A 261 -18.86 -1.08 4.02
N ASN A 262 -18.71 -1.96 3.03
CA ASN A 262 -17.55 -2.85 2.90
C ASN A 262 -16.31 -2.17 2.29
N LEU A 263 -16.41 -0.89 1.85
CA LEU A 263 -15.29 -0.12 1.31
C LEU A 263 -14.62 0.77 2.37
N ARG A 264 -13.32 0.76 2.36
CA ARG A 264 -12.41 1.69 3.06
C ARG A 264 -11.48 2.36 2.06
N LEU A 265 -10.80 3.42 2.47
CA LEU A 265 -10.00 4.25 1.58
C LEU A 265 -8.66 4.62 2.20
N LYS A 266 -7.57 4.46 1.46
CA LYS A 266 -6.24 4.96 1.81
C LYS A 266 -6.04 6.37 1.27
N LEU A 267 -5.61 7.26 2.14
CA LEU A 267 -5.30 8.67 1.87
C LEU A 267 -3.79 8.80 1.66
N GLY A 268 -3.36 8.88 0.42
CA GLY A 268 -1.94 8.95 0.03
C GLY A 268 -1.75 8.65 -1.44
N GLY A 269 -0.53 8.28 -1.83
CA GLY A 269 -0.20 7.94 -3.21
C GLY A 269 -0.23 9.12 -4.19
N LEU A 270 -0.36 10.35 -3.69
CA LEU A 270 -0.53 11.53 -4.53
C LEU A 270 0.80 12.13 -5.03
N ALA A 271 1.94 11.70 -4.49
CA ALA A 271 3.25 12.13 -4.99
C ALA A 271 3.69 11.37 -6.26
N MET A 272 2.99 10.31 -6.63
CA MET A 272 3.27 9.59 -7.89
C MET A 272 3.14 10.54 -9.09
N HIS A 273 4.10 10.46 -10.01
CA HIS A 273 4.13 11.27 -11.25
C HIS A 273 2.77 11.31 -11.97
N ARG A 274 2.09 10.17 -12.06
CA ARG A 274 0.80 10.04 -12.76
C ARG A 274 -0.35 10.84 -12.14
N MET A 275 -0.21 11.26 -10.87
CA MET A 275 -1.18 12.14 -10.21
C MET A 275 -1.02 13.60 -10.65
N GLY A 276 0.07 13.95 -11.33
CA GLY A 276 0.30 15.23 -11.99
C GLY A 276 0.47 16.42 -11.04
N PHE A 277 0.87 16.18 -9.77
CA PHE A 277 1.22 17.27 -8.85
C PHE A 277 2.61 17.84 -9.11
N GLY A 278 3.46 17.13 -9.88
CA GLY A 278 4.77 17.60 -10.31
C GLY A 278 5.80 17.77 -9.20
N LEU A 279 5.59 17.14 -8.04
CA LEU A 279 6.53 17.23 -6.91
C LEU A 279 7.91 16.69 -7.28
N ASP A 280 7.95 15.62 -8.06
CA ASP A 280 9.15 14.95 -8.57
C ASP A 280 9.90 15.76 -9.63
N LEU A 281 9.26 16.78 -10.24
CA LEU A 281 9.80 17.61 -11.31
C LEU A 281 10.37 18.95 -10.82
N ALA A 282 10.16 19.29 -9.55
CA ALA A 282 10.62 20.54 -8.99
C ALA A 282 12.15 20.55 -8.77
N ASP A 283 12.77 21.74 -8.81
CA ASP A 283 14.21 21.91 -8.56
C ASP A 283 14.60 21.56 -7.13
N ARG A 284 13.68 21.65 -6.19
CA ARG A 284 13.85 21.25 -4.79
C ARG A 284 12.55 20.73 -4.20
N PRO A 285 12.62 19.89 -3.12
CA PRO A 285 11.41 19.39 -2.45
C PRO A 285 10.50 20.51 -1.95
N ALA A 286 9.20 20.29 -2.07
CA ALA A 286 8.20 21.22 -1.56
C ALA A 286 8.10 21.13 -0.01
N LEU A 287 7.69 22.24 0.61
CA LEU A 287 7.32 22.29 2.03
C LEU A 287 6.07 21.45 2.29
N SER A 288 5.97 20.85 3.47
CA SER A 288 4.79 20.07 3.88
C SER A 288 3.48 20.85 3.80
N GLU A 289 3.50 22.16 4.11
CA GLU A 289 2.32 23.03 3.99
C GLU A 289 1.89 23.23 2.51
N VAL A 290 2.84 23.32 1.59
CA VAL A 290 2.56 23.44 0.15
C VAL A 290 1.90 22.14 -0.35
N ILE A 291 2.44 21.00 0.05
CA ILE A 291 1.89 19.67 -0.26
C ILE A 291 0.47 19.54 0.34
N ALA A 292 0.30 19.90 1.62
CA ALA A 292 -0.99 19.88 2.30
C ALA A 292 -2.04 20.70 1.58
N ASN A 293 -1.70 21.94 1.19
CA ASN A 293 -2.62 22.81 0.46
C ASN A 293 -3.07 22.22 -0.89
N ALA A 294 -2.18 21.51 -1.56
CA ALA A 294 -2.50 20.86 -2.84
C ALA A 294 -3.39 19.60 -2.66
N TRP A 295 -3.24 18.87 -1.55
CA TRP A 295 -3.90 17.59 -1.34
C TRP A 295 -5.14 17.66 -0.44
N SER A 296 -5.26 18.67 0.44
CA SER A 296 -6.40 18.84 1.35
C SER A 296 -7.76 18.71 0.67
N PRO A 297 -8.02 19.30 -0.53
CA PRO A 297 -9.32 19.14 -1.17
C PRO A 297 -9.70 17.68 -1.45
N TYR A 298 -8.71 16.84 -1.74
CA TYR A 298 -8.94 15.41 -1.97
C TYR A 298 -9.23 14.67 -0.65
N PHE A 299 -8.46 14.95 0.39
CA PHE A 299 -8.65 14.32 1.70
C PHE A 299 -9.99 14.74 2.34
N GLU A 300 -10.34 16.02 2.24
CA GLU A 300 -11.62 16.53 2.73
C GLU A 300 -12.80 15.80 2.09
N VAL A 301 -12.83 15.67 0.77
CA VAL A 301 -13.89 14.91 0.07
C VAL A 301 -13.94 13.46 0.52
N CYS A 302 -12.78 12.81 0.68
CA CYS A 302 -12.72 11.41 1.13
C CYS A 302 -13.25 11.27 2.56
N ILE A 303 -12.79 12.12 3.48
CA ILE A 303 -13.17 12.08 4.90
C ILE A 303 -14.65 12.44 5.07
N GLU A 304 -15.16 13.47 4.37
CA GLU A 304 -16.58 13.81 4.38
C GLU A 304 -17.47 12.66 3.89
N ALA A 305 -17.04 11.97 2.82
CA ALA A 305 -17.85 10.93 2.21
C ALA A 305 -17.83 9.61 2.99
N PHE A 306 -16.64 9.15 3.40
CA PHE A 306 -16.44 7.84 4.04
C PHE A 306 -16.51 7.89 5.57
N GLY A 307 -16.22 9.04 6.18
CA GLY A 307 -15.94 9.15 7.60
C GLY A 307 -14.49 8.77 7.95
N ALA A 308 -13.97 9.33 9.04
CA ALA A 308 -12.60 9.06 9.49
C ALA A 308 -12.38 7.58 9.86
N ASP A 309 -13.42 6.87 10.27
CA ASP A 309 -13.41 5.45 10.66
C ASP A 309 -13.32 4.48 9.47
N ARG A 310 -13.42 5.00 8.23
CA ARG A 310 -13.19 4.26 6.98
C ARG A 310 -12.07 4.83 6.11
N CYS A 311 -11.37 5.88 6.58
CA CYS A 311 -10.20 6.47 5.93
C CYS A 311 -8.94 6.20 6.74
N MET A 312 -7.79 5.99 6.09
CA MET A 312 -6.51 5.78 6.73
C MET A 312 -5.37 6.38 5.88
N PHE A 313 -4.41 7.04 6.52
CA PHE A 313 -3.22 7.56 5.81
C PHE A 313 -2.23 6.45 5.47
N GLU A 314 -1.52 6.64 4.36
CA GLU A 314 -0.50 5.74 3.84
C GLU A 314 0.70 6.53 3.30
N SER A 315 1.92 6.02 3.48
CA SER A 315 3.10 6.65 2.88
C SER A 315 3.29 6.30 1.41
N ASN A 316 2.92 5.11 1.00
CA ASN A 316 3.25 4.53 -0.30
C ASN A 316 4.78 4.54 -0.58
N PHE A 317 5.60 4.46 0.49
CA PHE A 317 7.06 4.48 0.36
C PHE A 317 7.61 3.12 -0.09
N PRO A 318 8.68 3.14 -0.92
CA PRO A 318 9.43 4.27 -1.42
C PRO A 318 8.89 4.88 -2.72
N VAL A 319 7.70 4.51 -3.20
CA VAL A 319 7.14 5.05 -4.46
C VAL A 319 6.96 6.58 -4.35
N ASP A 320 6.29 7.06 -3.32
CA ASP A 320 6.04 8.50 -3.10
C ASP A 320 7.28 9.27 -2.60
N LYS A 321 8.36 8.57 -2.21
CA LYS A 321 9.65 9.18 -1.84
C LYS A 321 10.29 9.96 -2.98
N VAL A 322 9.83 9.77 -4.21
CA VAL A 322 10.25 10.58 -5.37
C VAL A 322 9.82 12.04 -5.24
N GLY A 323 8.76 12.33 -4.51
CA GLY A 323 8.18 13.67 -4.37
C GLY A 323 8.48 14.37 -3.06
N CYS A 324 8.75 13.65 -1.97
CA CYS A 324 9.07 14.22 -0.66
C CYS A 324 9.70 13.20 0.29
N SER A 325 10.34 13.68 1.35
CA SER A 325 10.85 12.84 2.43
C SER A 325 9.74 12.37 3.36
N TYR A 326 10.00 11.31 4.12
CA TYR A 326 9.03 10.71 5.05
C TYR A 326 8.49 11.72 6.10
N PRO A 327 9.34 12.52 6.79
CA PRO A 327 8.84 13.50 7.75
C PRO A 327 7.99 14.58 7.08
N VAL A 328 8.36 15.05 5.89
CA VAL A 328 7.59 16.04 5.13
C VAL A 328 6.21 15.50 4.73
N LEU A 329 6.13 14.24 4.33
CA LEU A 329 4.87 13.60 3.98
C LEU A 329 3.90 13.56 5.17
N TRP A 330 4.36 13.06 6.31
CA TRP A 330 3.52 12.96 7.51
C TRP A 330 3.16 14.33 8.08
N ASN A 331 4.06 15.32 7.98
CA ASN A 331 3.74 16.72 8.29
C ASN A 331 2.63 17.25 7.37
N ALA A 332 2.69 16.95 6.07
CA ALA A 332 1.65 17.37 5.12
C ALA A 332 0.27 16.78 5.48
N PHE A 333 0.20 15.52 5.88
CA PHE A 333 -1.05 14.90 6.35
C PHE A 333 -1.57 15.56 7.64
N LYS A 334 -0.68 15.87 8.59
CA LYS A 334 -1.02 16.58 9.82
C LYS A 334 -1.53 18.00 9.55
N HIS A 335 -0.90 18.72 8.62
CA HIS A 335 -1.39 20.02 8.17
C HIS A 335 -2.77 19.95 7.51
N ALA A 336 -2.99 18.96 6.63
CA ALA A 336 -4.25 18.79 5.90
C ALA A 336 -5.44 18.42 6.81
N THR A 337 -5.16 17.91 8.02
CA THR A 337 -6.20 17.44 8.97
C THR A 337 -6.31 18.30 10.22
N LYS A 338 -5.77 19.52 10.22
CA LYS A 338 -5.85 20.44 11.37
C LYS A 338 -7.29 20.76 11.81
N ALA A 339 -8.24 20.74 10.88
CA ALA A 339 -9.65 21.00 11.17
C ALA A 339 -10.41 19.78 11.70
N CYS A 340 -9.85 18.58 11.60
CA CYS A 340 -10.44 17.37 12.14
C CYS A 340 -10.34 17.35 13.67
N SER A 341 -11.34 16.77 14.33
CA SER A 341 -11.32 16.55 15.77
C SER A 341 -10.20 15.58 16.19
N PRO A 342 -9.75 15.61 17.47
CA PRO A 342 -8.75 14.65 17.96
C PRO A 342 -9.17 13.19 17.76
N SER A 343 -10.44 12.85 17.87
CA SER A 343 -10.92 11.49 17.66
C SER A 343 -10.87 11.09 16.19
N GLU A 344 -11.24 11.96 15.26
CA GLU A 344 -11.11 11.72 13.82
C GLU A 344 -9.64 11.53 13.43
N ARG A 345 -8.76 12.37 13.94
CA ARG A 345 -7.31 12.24 13.69
C ARG A 345 -6.75 10.93 14.23
N THR A 346 -7.19 10.47 15.40
CA THR A 346 -6.82 9.15 15.91
C THR A 346 -7.27 8.04 14.95
N GLN A 347 -8.46 8.14 14.37
CA GLN A 347 -8.90 7.15 13.37
C GLN A 347 -8.05 7.22 12.10
N LEU A 348 -7.86 8.41 11.53
CA LEU A 348 -7.15 8.63 10.27
C LEU A 348 -5.68 8.18 10.33
N PHE A 349 -4.98 8.46 11.43
CA PHE A 349 -3.55 8.18 11.57
C PHE A 349 -3.23 6.79 12.10
N SER A 350 -4.14 6.14 12.83
CA SER A 350 -3.84 4.81 13.37
C SER A 350 -5.04 3.87 13.48
N GLY A 351 -6.15 4.33 14.04
CA GLY A 351 -7.26 3.45 14.46
C GLY A 351 -7.89 2.69 13.29
N THR A 352 -8.16 3.35 12.18
CA THR A 352 -8.79 2.72 11.01
C THR A 352 -7.88 1.67 10.38
N ALA A 353 -6.58 1.96 10.20
CA ALA A 353 -5.63 0.99 9.67
C ALA A 353 -5.48 -0.22 10.62
N ALA A 354 -5.35 0.03 11.92
CA ALA A 354 -5.24 -1.02 12.92
C ALA A 354 -6.43 -1.98 12.89
N ARG A 355 -7.66 -1.46 12.85
CA ARG A 355 -8.87 -2.30 12.75
C ARG A 355 -8.97 -3.02 11.42
N THR A 356 -8.68 -2.34 10.32
CA THR A 356 -8.79 -2.91 8.97
C THR A 356 -7.88 -4.11 8.79
N TYR A 357 -6.66 -4.04 9.30
CA TYR A 357 -5.65 -5.06 9.12
C TYR A 357 -5.38 -5.89 10.38
N GLY A 358 -6.21 -5.75 11.44
CA GLY A 358 -6.10 -6.55 12.66
C GLY A 358 -4.74 -6.38 13.35
N ILE A 359 -4.23 -5.13 13.44
CA ILE A 359 -2.97 -4.80 14.08
C ILE A 359 -3.23 -4.47 15.54
N ASP A 360 -2.58 -5.19 16.44
CA ASP A 360 -2.62 -4.91 17.88
C ASP A 360 -1.55 -3.88 18.25
N LEU A 361 -1.99 -2.66 18.58
CA LEU A 361 -1.11 -1.56 19.00
C LEU A 361 -0.72 -1.62 20.48
N SER A 362 -1.32 -2.51 21.26
CA SER A 362 -0.96 -2.71 22.69
C SER A 362 0.28 -3.57 22.85
N LEU A 363 0.62 -4.37 21.86
CA LEU A 363 1.82 -5.19 21.83
C LEU A 363 3.04 -4.29 21.66
N GLN A 364 3.68 -3.91 22.79
CA GLN A 364 5.05 -3.39 22.73
C GLN A 364 5.99 -4.57 22.48
N PRO A 365 6.99 -4.46 21.57
CA PRO A 365 8.02 -5.47 21.50
C PRO A 365 8.64 -5.60 22.89
N ALA A 366 8.83 -6.85 23.34
CA ALA A 366 9.44 -7.13 24.63
C ALA A 366 10.79 -6.40 24.69
N SER A 367 10.98 -5.63 25.75
CA SER A 367 12.23 -4.93 26.10
C SER A 367 13.39 -5.89 26.30
#